data_3dafc8817f3a1aafc0e10122a8a97529
#
_entry.id   3dafc8817f3a1aafc0e10122a8a97529
#
_cell.length_a   1.000
_cell.length_b   1.000
_cell.length_c   1.000
_cell.angle_alpha   90.00
_cell.angle_beta   90.00
_cell.angle_gamma   90.00
#
_symmetry.space_group_name_H-M   'P 1'
#
loop_
_entity.id
_entity.type
_entity.pdbx_description
1 polymer ?
#
loop_
_entity_poly.entity_id
_entity_poly.type
_entity_poly.pdbx_seq_one_letter_code
_entity_poly.pdbx_strand_id
1 'polypeptide(L)'
;MEPVFRTLEIAVSGATRAIGTRITYYGLENIPDRGGAVISINHTSYVDWFPAALAAYQRHRRMRFMIKTEMQDVKIVNFLIKHSGTIPVDRRAGAGAYAIAVERLRAGEIVGVYPEATISRSFELKEFKTGAARMARDAEVPIVPLIVWGSQRMWTKDHPRNMGRKKIPITVAAGPPLYAAESIDETNAAMREAMNTLLHKVQEEYPHPEGAYWVPRRMGGSAPTIDEARVLEEAELAERARKRAEREAKSRR
;
A
#
# COMPACT_ATOMS: atom_id res chain seq x y z
N MET A 1 16.44 17.76 -9.54
CA MET A 1 15.41 16.93 -10.18
C MET A 1 15.91 15.51 -10.23
N GLU A 2 15.08 14.51 -9.86
CA GLU A 2 15.47 13.10 -9.90
C GLU A 2 15.06 12.52 -11.27
N PRO A 3 15.97 12.41 -12.25
CA PRO A 3 15.64 12.06 -13.63
C PRO A 3 15.01 10.65 -13.74
N VAL A 4 15.42 9.73 -12.88
CA VAL A 4 14.88 8.37 -12.84
C VAL A 4 13.40 8.37 -12.46
N PHE A 5 12.97 9.21 -11.52
CA PHE A 5 11.56 9.34 -11.16
C PHE A 5 10.71 9.80 -12.34
N ARG A 6 11.18 10.80 -13.07
CA ARG A 6 10.45 11.30 -14.26
C ARG A 6 10.31 10.22 -15.34
N THR A 7 11.36 9.45 -15.56
CA THR A 7 11.32 8.33 -16.50
C THR A 7 10.33 7.26 -16.05
N LEU A 8 10.31 6.93 -14.75
CA LEU A 8 9.35 5.99 -14.18
C LEU A 8 7.90 6.49 -14.28
N GLU A 9 7.65 7.77 -13.98
CA GLU A 9 6.34 8.40 -14.10
C GLU A 9 5.81 8.32 -15.54
N ILE A 10 6.66 8.61 -16.53
CA ILE A 10 6.31 8.50 -17.95
C ILE A 10 6.07 7.02 -18.33
N ALA A 11 6.96 6.12 -17.92
CA ALA A 11 6.86 4.69 -18.23
C ALA A 11 5.59 4.07 -17.64
N VAL A 12 5.28 4.37 -16.37
CA VAL A 12 4.07 3.88 -15.69
C VAL A 12 2.81 4.46 -16.31
N SER A 13 2.80 5.77 -16.62
CA SER A 13 1.67 6.42 -17.30
C SER A 13 1.47 5.86 -18.72
N GLY A 14 2.54 5.58 -19.44
CA GLY A 14 2.51 4.92 -20.75
C GLY A 14 1.99 3.48 -20.65
N ALA A 15 2.46 2.71 -19.68
CA ALA A 15 2.03 1.35 -19.45
C ALA A 15 0.53 1.26 -19.10
N THR A 16 0.02 2.15 -18.22
CA THR A 16 -1.41 2.20 -17.87
C THR A 16 -2.29 2.48 -19.10
N ARG A 17 -1.86 3.39 -19.97
CA ARG A 17 -2.54 3.65 -21.24
C ARG A 17 -2.48 2.45 -22.18
N ALA A 18 -1.32 1.80 -22.29
CA ALA A 18 -1.13 0.64 -23.16
C ALA A 18 -2.01 -0.55 -22.78
N ILE A 19 -2.21 -0.80 -21.48
CA ILE A 19 -3.12 -1.85 -20.97
C ILE A 19 -4.59 -1.40 -20.93
N GLY A 20 -4.86 -0.12 -21.24
CA GLY A 20 -6.19 0.47 -21.24
C GLY A 20 -6.80 0.67 -19.85
N THR A 21 -5.98 0.64 -18.80
CA THR A 21 -6.43 0.89 -17.42
C THR A 21 -6.76 2.37 -17.26
N ARG A 22 -7.97 2.66 -16.79
CA ARG A 22 -8.41 4.02 -16.43
C ARG A 22 -8.34 4.17 -14.90
N ILE A 23 -7.62 5.19 -14.44
CA ILE A 23 -7.57 5.54 -13.01
C ILE A 23 -8.46 6.75 -12.79
N THR A 24 -9.42 6.62 -11.87
CA THR A 24 -10.28 7.72 -11.41
C THR A 24 -9.78 8.15 -10.03
N TYR A 25 -9.65 9.45 -9.82
CA TYR A 25 -9.12 10.03 -8.60
C TYR A 25 -10.20 10.85 -7.89
N TYR A 26 -10.26 10.74 -6.54
CA TYR A 26 -11.13 11.52 -5.68
C TYR A 26 -10.33 12.08 -4.50
N GLY A 27 -10.65 13.31 -4.08
CA GLY A 27 -10.09 13.92 -2.87
C GLY A 27 -8.58 14.16 -2.93
N LEU A 28 -7.97 14.28 -4.11
CA LEU A 28 -6.52 14.47 -4.23
C LEU A 28 -6.03 15.75 -3.55
N GLU A 29 -6.88 16.74 -3.37
CA GLU A 29 -6.60 17.98 -2.62
C GLU A 29 -6.20 17.71 -1.18
N ASN A 30 -6.57 16.56 -0.62
CA ASN A 30 -6.18 16.11 0.71
C ASN A 30 -4.71 15.67 0.79
N ILE A 31 -4.06 15.38 -0.35
CA ILE A 31 -2.62 15.16 -0.40
C ILE A 31 -1.95 16.53 -0.41
N PRO A 32 -1.16 16.88 0.61
CA PRO A 32 -0.59 18.22 0.71
C PRO A 32 0.38 18.49 -0.44
N ASP A 33 0.33 19.69 -1.01
CA ASP A 33 1.24 20.15 -2.07
C ASP A 33 2.63 20.52 -1.52
N ARG A 34 2.74 20.74 -0.21
CA ARG A 34 3.99 21.04 0.51
C ARG A 34 4.01 20.36 1.87
N GLY A 35 5.20 20.23 2.44
CA GLY A 35 5.41 19.61 3.75
C GLY A 35 5.35 18.09 3.71
N GLY A 36 5.67 17.47 4.84
CA GLY A 36 5.63 16.03 5.00
C GLY A 36 4.21 15.50 5.21
N ALA A 37 3.98 14.26 4.81
CA ALA A 37 2.75 13.54 5.16
C ALA A 37 2.98 12.03 5.13
N VAL A 38 2.37 11.32 6.05
CA VAL A 38 2.23 9.86 5.97
C VAL A 38 1.00 9.54 5.14
N ILE A 39 1.17 8.83 4.03
CA ILE A 39 0.05 8.33 3.23
C ILE A 39 -0.22 6.89 3.65
N SER A 40 -1.35 6.68 4.33
CA SER A 40 -1.78 5.35 4.78
C SER A 40 -2.62 4.69 3.69
N ILE A 41 -2.10 3.59 3.11
CA ILE A 41 -2.67 2.96 1.92
C ILE A 41 -3.19 1.57 2.29
N ASN A 42 -4.41 1.21 1.84
CA ASN A 42 -4.90 -0.16 1.94
C ASN A 42 -4.07 -1.11 1.07
N HIS A 43 -4.01 -2.39 1.44
CA HIS A 43 -3.16 -3.34 0.73
C HIS A 43 -3.94 -4.56 0.25
N THR A 44 -4.43 -4.51 -0.99
CA THR A 44 -5.22 -5.57 -1.62
C THR A 44 -4.53 -6.21 -2.82
N SER A 45 -3.44 -5.62 -3.31
CA SER A 45 -2.76 -6.04 -4.53
C SER A 45 -1.24 -5.89 -4.45
N TYR A 46 -0.52 -6.67 -5.24
CA TYR A 46 0.93 -6.47 -5.44
C TYR A 46 1.26 -5.21 -6.24
N VAL A 47 0.27 -4.58 -6.85
CA VAL A 47 0.44 -3.39 -7.71
C VAL A 47 -0.26 -2.14 -7.18
N ASP A 48 -0.70 -2.11 -5.92
CA ASP A 48 -1.33 -0.92 -5.30
C ASP A 48 -0.41 0.31 -5.31
N TRP A 49 0.89 0.09 -5.26
CA TRP A 49 1.88 1.15 -5.18
C TRP A 49 1.86 2.09 -6.39
N PHE A 50 1.56 1.59 -7.61
CA PHE A 50 1.65 2.44 -8.78
C PHE A 50 0.49 3.44 -8.90
N PRO A 51 -0.81 3.09 -8.70
CA PRO A 51 -1.88 4.09 -8.70
C PRO A 51 -1.76 5.06 -7.51
N ALA A 52 -1.25 4.61 -6.35
CA ALA A 52 -0.93 5.48 -5.23
C ALA A 52 0.18 6.48 -5.57
N ALA A 53 1.26 6.02 -6.22
CA ALA A 53 2.34 6.91 -6.69
C ALA A 53 1.84 7.93 -7.72
N LEU A 54 0.97 7.51 -8.64
CA LEU A 54 0.37 8.39 -9.63
C LEU A 54 -0.57 9.43 -8.99
N ALA A 55 -1.28 9.10 -7.90
CA ALA A 55 -2.07 10.05 -7.15
C ALA A 55 -1.20 11.19 -6.57
N ALA A 56 -0.06 10.84 -5.96
CA ALA A 56 0.90 11.83 -5.49
C ALA A 56 1.47 12.67 -6.66
N TYR A 57 1.75 12.04 -7.79
CA TYR A 57 2.23 12.74 -9.00
C TYR A 57 1.24 13.76 -9.53
N GLN A 58 -0.09 13.49 -9.48
CA GLN A 58 -1.12 14.48 -9.84
C GLN A 58 -1.04 15.76 -8.97
N ARG A 59 -0.47 15.65 -7.76
CA ARG A 59 -0.19 16.77 -6.85
C ARG A 59 1.23 17.31 -6.96
N HIS A 60 1.95 16.93 -8.03
CA HIS A 60 3.37 17.26 -8.22
C HIS A 60 4.26 16.80 -7.08
N ARG A 61 3.86 15.72 -6.38
CA ARG A 61 4.58 15.14 -5.26
C ARG A 61 5.10 13.75 -5.60
N ARG A 62 6.16 13.34 -4.89
CA ARG A 62 6.76 12.02 -5.01
C ARG A 62 6.62 11.27 -3.70
N MET A 63 6.11 10.05 -3.79
CA MET A 63 5.88 9.20 -2.64
C MET A 63 7.07 8.25 -2.42
N ARG A 64 7.63 8.26 -1.20
CA ARG A 64 8.66 7.32 -0.77
C ARG A 64 7.98 6.14 -0.12
N PHE A 65 8.00 4.99 -0.77
CA PHE A 65 7.38 3.79 -0.22
C PHE A 65 8.31 3.10 0.78
N MET A 66 7.72 2.58 1.85
CA MET A 66 8.38 1.63 2.73
C MET A 66 8.19 0.22 2.17
N ILE A 67 9.28 -0.46 1.82
CA ILE A 67 9.25 -1.78 1.17
C ILE A 67 10.14 -2.78 1.91
N LYS A 68 9.76 -4.05 1.92
CA LYS A 68 10.56 -5.10 2.55
C LYS A 68 11.94 -5.23 1.91
N THR A 69 12.97 -5.36 2.75
CA THR A 69 14.36 -5.51 2.29
C THR A 69 14.55 -6.71 1.35
N GLU A 70 13.82 -7.82 1.57
CA GLU A 70 13.90 -9.02 0.73
C GLU A 70 13.48 -8.76 -0.73
N MET A 71 12.76 -7.67 -0.99
CA MET A 71 12.43 -7.27 -2.37
C MET A 71 13.65 -6.75 -3.14
N GLN A 72 14.77 -6.44 -2.49
CA GLN A 72 16.03 -6.04 -3.12
C GLN A 72 16.70 -7.20 -3.89
N ASP A 73 16.35 -8.44 -3.59
CA ASP A 73 16.87 -9.62 -4.33
C ASP A 73 16.40 -9.64 -5.79
N VAL A 74 15.32 -8.92 -6.12
CA VAL A 74 14.84 -8.74 -7.49
C VAL A 74 15.55 -7.56 -8.13
N LYS A 75 16.44 -7.81 -9.12
CA LYS A 75 17.32 -6.79 -9.74
C LYS A 75 16.60 -5.49 -10.14
N ILE A 76 15.41 -5.59 -10.79
CA ILE A 76 14.64 -4.41 -11.21
C ILE A 76 14.07 -3.65 -10.00
N VAL A 77 13.62 -4.37 -8.98
CA VAL A 77 13.10 -3.76 -7.75
C VAL A 77 14.23 -3.07 -6.99
N ASN A 78 15.41 -3.69 -6.91
CA ASN A 78 16.59 -3.09 -6.29
C ASN A 78 17.03 -1.80 -7.01
N PHE A 79 17.01 -1.82 -8.35
CA PHE A 79 17.27 -0.59 -9.14
C PHE A 79 16.26 0.51 -8.78
N LEU A 80 14.97 0.18 -8.73
CA LEU A 80 13.91 1.12 -8.37
C LEU A 80 14.09 1.64 -6.94
N ILE A 81 14.36 0.77 -5.97
CA ILE A 81 14.62 1.14 -4.57
C ILE A 81 15.75 2.17 -4.50
N LYS A 82 16.88 1.89 -5.14
CA LYS A 82 18.06 2.77 -5.10
C LYS A 82 17.83 4.14 -5.75
N HIS A 83 16.94 4.23 -6.76
CA HIS A 83 16.76 5.45 -7.55
C HIS A 83 15.45 6.19 -7.27
N SER A 84 14.51 5.57 -6.53
CA SER A 84 13.23 6.19 -6.16
C SER A 84 13.17 6.69 -4.71
N GLY A 85 14.28 6.64 -3.96
CA GLY A 85 14.29 7.02 -2.55
C GLY A 85 13.36 6.15 -1.69
N THR A 86 13.03 4.95 -2.15
CA THR A 86 12.27 3.95 -1.40
C THR A 86 13.03 3.56 -0.14
N ILE A 87 12.33 3.39 0.97
CA ILE A 87 12.90 3.08 2.28
C ILE A 87 12.83 1.57 2.51
N PRO A 88 13.97 0.85 2.47
CA PRO A 88 13.97 -0.59 2.73
C PRO A 88 13.72 -0.86 4.22
N VAL A 89 12.77 -1.75 4.52
CA VAL A 89 12.40 -2.14 5.88
C VAL A 89 12.89 -3.55 6.16
N ASP A 90 13.89 -3.69 7.00
CA ASP A 90 14.20 -4.95 7.66
C ASP A 90 13.24 -5.14 8.85
N ARG A 91 12.38 -6.13 8.78
CA ARG A 91 11.40 -6.42 9.84
C ARG A 91 12.04 -6.86 11.16
N ARG A 92 13.32 -7.23 11.15
CA ARG A 92 14.09 -7.65 12.35
C ARG A 92 14.80 -6.47 12.99
N ALA A 93 15.18 -5.46 12.18
CA ALA A 93 15.92 -4.28 12.59
C ALA A 93 15.18 -2.98 12.17
N GLY A 94 13.87 -2.93 12.34
CA GLY A 94 12.99 -1.88 11.83
C GLY A 94 13.30 -0.46 12.31
N ALA A 95 14.08 -0.30 13.37
CA ALA A 95 14.43 1.00 13.93
C ALA A 95 15.14 1.92 12.93
N GLY A 96 16.03 1.38 12.07
CA GLY A 96 16.74 2.15 11.07
C GLY A 96 15.82 2.71 9.98
N ALA A 97 14.95 1.86 9.41
CA ALA A 97 13.97 2.29 8.41
C ALA A 97 12.97 3.30 8.97
N TYR A 98 12.58 3.13 10.23
CA TYR A 98 11.72 4.07 10.94
C TYR A 98 12.36 5.45 11.05
N ALA A 99 13.62 5.53 11.52
CA ALA A 99 14.35 6.78 11.66
C ALA A 99 14.50 7.51 10.32
N ILE A 100 14.83 6.78 9.25
CA ILE A 100 14.91 7.33 7.88
C ILE A 100 13.53 7.88 7.45
N ALA A 101 12.44 7.16 7.72
CA ALA A 101 11.10 7.63 7.36
C ALA A 101 10.73 8.93 8.09
N VAL A 102 11.01 9.04 9.39
CA VAL A 102 10.78 10.25 10.19
C VAL A 102 11.63 11.42 9.68
N GLU A 103 12.90 11.19 9.35
CA GLU A 103 13.78 12.20 8.76
C GLU A 103 13.23 12.72 7.43
N ARG A 104 12.79 11.84 6.54
CA ARG A 104 12.19 12.20 5.24
C ARG A 104 10.90 13.00 5.41
N LEU A 105 10.04 12.61 6.35
CA LEU A 105 8.82 13.35 6.67
C LEU A 105 9.13 14.77 7.16
N ARG A 106 10.10 14.92 8.07
CA ARG A 106 10.56 16.23 8.57
C ARG A 106 11.19 17.09 7.47
N ALA A 107 11.83 16.46 6.49
CA ALA A 107 12.36 17.13 5.29
C ALA A 107 11.27 17.54 4.29
N GLY A 108 9.98 17.30 4.60
CA GLY A 108 8.84 17.67 3.76
C GLY A 108 8.51 16.66 2.69
N GLU A 109 9.03 15.43 2.75
CA GLU A 109 8.69 14.36 1.80
C GLU A 109 7.41 13.61 2.21
N ILE A 110 6.78 12.94 1.26
CA ILE A 110 5.63 12.06 1.51
C ILE A 110 6.12 10.62 1.64
N VAL A 111 5.70 9.95 2.71
CA VAL A 111 6.01 8.53 2.95
C VAL A 111 4.74 7.70 2.85
N GLY A 112 4.71 6.78 1.88
CA GLY A 112 3.62 5.82 1.68
C GLY A 112 3.85 4.54 2.48
N VAL A 113 2.85 4.14 3.25
CA VAL A 113 2.90 2.95 4.10
C VAL A 113 1.64 2.10 3.94
N TYR A 114 1.80 0.81 4.10
CA TYR A 114 0.72 -0.16 4.19
C TYR A 114 0.58 -0.60 5.65
N PRO A 115 -0.33 -0.01 6.44
CA PRO A 115 -0.41 -0.30 7.88
C PRO A 115 -0.79 -1.76 8.17
N GLU A 116 -1.45 -2.42 7.23
CA GLU A 116 -1.79 -3.85 7.27
C GLU A 116 -0.57 -4.78 7.16
N ALA A 117 0.58 -4.27 6.69
CA ALA A 117 1.85 -4.98 6.49
C ALA A 117 1.82 -6.15 5.48
N THR A 118 0.67 -6.70 5.13
CA THR A 118 0.50 -7.76 4.12
C THR A 118 -0.81 -7.58 3.35
N ILE A 119 -0.88 -8.12 2.14
CA ILE A 119 -2.09 -8.06 1.29
C ILE A 119 -3.25 -8.75 2.00
N SER A 120 -4.39 -8.06 2.07
CA SER A 120 -5.65 -8.59 2.58
C SER A 120 -6.33 -9.49 1.55
N ARG A 121 -6.63 -10.73 1.95
CA ARG A 121 -7.37 -11.70 1.12
C ARG A 121 -8.88 -11.48 1.17
N SER A 122 -9.39 -10.86 2.24
CA SER A 122 -10.80 -10.51 2.37
C SER A 122 -11.19 -9.26 1.59
N PHE A 123 -10.19 -8.50 1.13
CA PHE A 123 -10.34 -7.17 0.53
C PHE A 123 -11.02 -6.14 1.46
N GLU A 124 -11.10 -6.47 2.74
CA GLU A 124 -11.42 -5.58 3.86
C GLU A 124 -10.14 -5.19 4.60
N LEU A 125 -10.19 -4.11 5.40
CA LEU A 125 -9.03 -3.69 6.18
C LEU A 125 -8.75 -4.67 7.31
N LYS A 126 -7.49 -5.05 7.45
CA LYS A 126 -6.99 -5.83 8.56
C LYS A 126 -6.68 -4.95 9.78
N GLU A 127 -6.09 -5.56 10.80
CA GLU A 127 -5.50 -4.81 11.91
C GLU A 127 -4.28 -4.02 11.44
N PHE A 128 -4.15 -2.81 11.96
CA PHE A 128 -3.06 -1.91 11.61
C PHE A 128 -1.90 -2.02 12.58
N LYS A 129 -0.70 -2.02 12.05
CA LYS A 129 0.52 -1.78 12.81
C LYS A 129 0.62 -0.28 13.15
N THR A 130 1.12 0.04 14.32
CA THR A 130 1.19 1.42 14.83
C THR A 130 2.26 2.30 14.19
N GLY A 131 3.04 1.75 13.25
CA GLY A 131 4.18 2.44 12.63
C GLY A 131 3.80 3.76 11.94
N ALA A 132 2.66 3.80 11.22
CA ALA A 132 2.17 5.00 10.55
C ALA A 132 1.83 6.11 11.56
N ALA A 133 1.07 5.78 12.61
CA ALA A 133 0.68 6.71 13.66
C ALA A 133 1.92 7.27 14.41
N ARG A 134 2.87 6.40 14.73
CA ARG A 134 4.13 6.80 15.38
C ARG A 134 4.96 7.75 14.50
N MET A 135 5.13 7.43 13.21
CA MET A 135 5.89 8.29 12.29
C MET A 135 5.25 9.66 12.14
N ALA A 136 3.92 9.72 12.02
CA ALA A 136 3.19 10.98 11.90
C ALA A 136 3.37 11.85 13.16
N ARG A 137 3.24 11.25 14.36
CA ARG A 137 3.47 11.94 15.62
C ARG A 137 4.91 12.44 15.75
N ASP A 138 5.89 11.56 15.53
CA ASP A 138 7.29 11.88 15.76
C ASP A 138 7.84 12.88 14.73
N ALA A 139 7.24 12.93 13.54
CA ALA A 139 7.58 13.91 12.50
C ALA A 139 6.68 15.16 12.52
N GLU A 140 5.63 15.20 13.36
CA GLU A 140 4.65 16.28 13.45
C GLU A 140 3.95 16.58 12.11
N VAL A 141 3.58 15.52 11.38
CA VAL A 141 2.95 15.62 10.05
C VAL A 141 1.59 14.93 10.03
N PRO A 142 0.68 15.32 9.11
CA PRO A 142 -0.60 14.66 8.97
C PRO A 142 -0.47 13.23 8.41
N ILE A 143 -1.50 12.41 8.71
CA ILE A 143 -1.76 11.13 8.06
C ILE A 143 -2.88 11.36 7.05
N VAL A 144 -2.67 10.99 5.79
CA VAL A 144 -3.70 11.03 4.75
C VAL A 144 -4.12 9.60 4.43
N PRO A 145 -5.38 9.22 4.71
CA PRO A 145 -5.95 7.96 4.25
C PRO A 145 -5.99 7.91 2.74
N LEU A 146 -5.50 6.83 2.14
CA LEU A 146 -5.55 6.61 0.69
C LEU A 146 -6.07 5.22 0.39
N ILE A 147 -7.16 5.13 -0.37
CA ILE A 147 -7.72 3.87 -0.83
C ILE A 147 -7.40 3.67 -2.31
N VAL A 148 -6.89 2.50 -2.63
CA VAL A 148 -6.70 2.00 -3.98
C VAL A 148 -7.62 0.80 -4.17
N TRP A 149 -8.55 0.88 -5.14
CA TRP A 149 -9.50 -0.18 -5.43
C TRP A 149 -9.53 -0.51 -6.92
N GLY A 150 -9.63 -1.80 -7.26
CA GLY A 150 -9.58 -2.31 -8.63
C GLY A 150 -8.25 -2.94 -9.02
N SER A 151 -7.13 -2.57 -8.40
CA SER A 151 -5.79 -3.12 -8.63
C SER A 151 -5.69 -4.61 -8.28
N GLN A 152 -6.47 -5.11 -7.31
CA GLN A 152 -6.56 -6.52 -6.92
C GLN A 152 -7.03 -7.42 -8.06
N ARG A 153 -7.76 -6.87 -9.04
CA ARG A 153 -8.19 -7.58 -10.25
C ARG A 153 -7.04 -7.83 -11.23
N MET A 154 -5.94 -7.08 -11.08
CA MET A 154 -4.74 -7.23 -11.89
C MET A 154 -3.81 -8.28 -11.31
N TRP A 155 -3.54 -8.21 -10.01
CA TRP A 155 -2.66 -9.15 -9.35
C TRP A 155 -2.82 -9.09 -7.83
N THR A 156 -3.33 -10.17 -7.25
CA THR A 156 -3.46 -10.34 -5.80
C THR A 156 -3.00 -11.72 -5.35
N LYS A 157 -3.05 -11.99 -4.05
CA LYS A 157 -2.71 -13.30 -3.49
C LYS A 157 -3.66 -14.38 -4.02
N ASP A 158 -3.11 -15.58 -4.18
CA ASP A 158 -3.82 -16.82 -4.49
C ASP A 158 -4.59 -16.81 -5.83
N HIS A 159 -4.41 -15.76 -6.64
CA HIS A 159 -5.02 -15.63 -7.96
C HIS A 159 -3.97 -15.36 -9.04
N PRO A 160 -4.21 -15.84 -10.28
CA PRO A 160 -3.30 -15.60 -11.40
C PRO A 160 -3.21 -14.12 -11.76
N ARG A 161 -2.08 -13.71 -12.34
CA ARG A 161 -1.91 -12.35 -12.86
C ARG A 161 -2.83 -12.11 -14.04
N ASN A 162 -3.46 -10.95 -14.06
CA ASN A 162 -4.37 -10.50 -15.12
C ASN A 162 -3.95 -9.10 -15.61
N MET A 163 -2.72 -8.99 -16.14
CA MET A 163 -2.09 -7.71 -16.51
C MET A 163 -2.21 -7.37 -18.00
N GLY A 164 -3.06 -8.08 -18.75
CA GLY A 164 -3.31 -7.79 -20.16
C GLY A 164 -4.22 -6.58 -20.40
N ARG A 165 -4.57 -6.33 -21.66
CA ARG A 165 -5.50 -5.25 -22.08
C ARG A 165 -6.95 -5.50 -21.65
N LYS A 166 -7.19 -5.65 -20.35
CA LYS A 166 -8.51 -5.93 -19.77
C LYS A 166 -9.29 -4.68 -19.38
N LYS A 167 -8.72 -3.50 -19.58
CA LYS A 167 -9.34 -2.20 -19.27
C LYS A 167 -9.89 -2.14 -17.84
N ILE A 168 -9.16 -2.71 -16.87
CA ILE A 168 -9.58 -2.75 -15.48
C ILE A 168 -9.62 -1.32 -14.95
N PRO A 169 -10.79 -0.81 -14.52
CA PRO A 169 -10.85 0.50 -13.88
C PRO A 169 -10.18 0.42 -12.50
N ILE A 170 -9.49 1.49 -12.11
CA ILE A 170 -8.91 1.65 -10.78
C ILE A 170 -9.46 2.94 -10.19
N THR A 171 -9.89 2.89 -8.95
CA THR A 171 -10.27 4.07 -8.17
C THR A 171 -9.19 4.33 -7.13
N VAL A 172 -8.77 5.60 -7.03
CA VAL A 172 -7.90 6.08 -5.96
C VAL A 172 -8.62 7.22 -5.25
N ALA A 173 -8.82 7.07 -3.94
CA ALA A 173 -9.48 8.09 -3.14
C ALA A 173 -8.59 8.49 -1.96
N ALA A 174 -8.37 9.80 -1.77
CA ALA A 174 -7.69 10.36 -0.61
C ALA A 174 -8.71 10.98 0.34
N GLY A 175 -8.71 10.54 1.60
CA GLY A 175 -9.56 11.09 2.66
C GLY A 175 -8.94 12.32 3.32
N PRO A 176 -9.72 13.04 4.15
CA PRO A 176 -9.23 14.17 4.91
C PRO A 176 -7.99 13.82 5.75
N PRO A 177 -7.02 14.74 5.88
CA PRO A 177 -5.85 14.52 6.70
C PRO A 177 -6.22 14.43 8.19
N LEU A 178 -5.57 13.52 8.89
CA LEU A 178 -5.69 13.31 10.34
C LEU A 178 -4.38 13.73 11.00
N TYR A 179 -4.46 14.30 12.18
CA TYR A 179 -3.29 14.61 13.00
C TYR A 179 -3.20 13.64 14.16
N ALA A 180 -1.97 13.35 14.59
CA ALA A 180 -1.75 12.42 15.70
C ALA A 180 -2.35 12.98 17.00
N ALA A 181 -3.12 12.16 17.70
CA ALA A 181 -3.54 12.41 19.08
C ALA A 181 -2.37 12.14 20.04
N GLU A 182 -2.56 12.41 21.33
CA GLU A 182 -1.58 12.06 22.37
C GLU A 182 -1.30 10.55 22.40
N SER A 183 -2.37 9.75 22.30
CA SER A 183 -2.28 8.29 22.25
C SER A 183 -2.05 7.78 20.82
N ILE A 184 -1.06 6.90 20.68
CA ILE A 184 -0.81 6.20 19.41
C ILE A 184 -1.97 5.28 19.06
N ASP A 185 -2.58 4.64 20.05
CA ASP A 185 -3.68 3.71 19.81
C ASP A 185 -4.93 4.46 19.36
N GLU A 186 -5.22 5.64 19.92
CA GLU A 186 -6.30 6.53 19.43
C GLU A 186 -6.04 6.99 18.00
N THR A 187 -4.82 7.43 17.70
CA THR A 187 -4.45 7.82 16.34
C THR A 187 -4.61 6.67 15.36
N ASN A 188 -4.18 5.47 15.76
CA ASN A 188 -4.27 4.27 14.91
C ASN A 188 -5.73 3.85 14.69
N ALA A 189 -6.57 3.95 15.72
CA ALA A 189 -8.01 3.68 15.62
C ALA A 189 -8.71 4.69 14.70
N ALA A 190 -8.46 5.98 14.89
CA ALA A 190 -9.03 7.04 14.05
C ALA A 190 -8.60 6.90 12.57
N MET A 191 -7.32 6.58 12.32
CA MET A 191 -6.81 6.31 10.98
C MET A 191 -7.52 5.11 10.35
N ARG A 192 -7.69 4.01 11.10
CA ARG A 192 -8.36 2.81 10.61
C ARG A 192 -9.84 3.08 10.30
N GLU A 193 -10.53 3.82 11.15
CA GLU A 193 -11.93 4.21 10.94
C GLU A 193 -12.10 5.09 9.70
N ALA A 194 -11.27 6.10 9.54
CA ALA A 194 -11.29 6.96 8.35
C ALA A 194 -11.02 6.18 7.06
N MET A 195 -10.05 5.24 7.10
CA MET A 195 -9.78 4.37 5.96
C MET A 195 -10.93 3.40 5.68
N ASN A 196 -11.59 2.88 6.72
CA ASN A 196 -12.71 1.95 6.55
C ASN A 196 -13.92 2.65 5.91
N THR A 197 -14.26 3.82 6.40
CA THR A 197 -15.33 4.67 5.83
C THR A 197 -15.05 4.97 4.35
N LEU A 198 -13.83 5.37 4.05
CA LEU A 198 -13.42 5.69 2.67
C LEU A 198 -13.42 4.44 1.77
N LEU A 199 -12.95 3.30 2.28
CA LEU A 199 -12.96 2.03 1.55
C LEU A 199 -14.37 1.59 1.20
N HIS A 200 -15.29 1.62 2.17
CA HIS A 200 -16.68 1.24 1.94
C HIS A 200 -17.32 2.12 0.87
N LYS A 201 -17.14 3.44 0.96
CA LYS A 201 -17.63 4.37 -0.07
C LYS A 201 -17.09 4.02 -1.47
N VAL A 202 -15.78 3.81 -1.60
CA VAL A 202 -15.18 3.45 -2.88
C VAL A 202 -15.69 2.10 -3.40
N GLN A 203 -15.88 1.13 -2.52
CA GLN A 203 -16.41 -0.19 -2.87
C GLN A 203 -17.85 -0.12 -3.34
N GLU A 204 -18.73 0.67 -2.69
CA GLU A 204 -20.14 0.85 -3.06
C GLU A 204 -20.30 1.54 -4.41
N GLU A 205 -19.46 2.53 -4.71
CA GLU A 205 -19.48 3.26 -5.98
C GLU A 205 -18.82 2.50 -7.14
N TYR A 206 -18.04 1.45 -6.84
CA TYR A 206 -17.30 0.72 -7.86
C TYR A 206 -18.14 -0.44 -8.42
N PRO A 207 -18.32 -0.55 -9.76
CA PRO A 207 -19.12 -1.62 -10.35
C PRO A 207 -18.41 -2.98 -10.20
N HIS A 208 -19.09 -3.95 -9.64
CA HIS A 208 -18.60 -5.32 -9.50
C HIS A 208 -19.68 -6.34 -9.82
N PRO A 209 -19.31 -7.46 -10.49
CA PRO A 209 -20.25 -8.56 -10.74
C PRO A 209 -20.48 -9.36 -9.44
N GLU A 210 -21.67 -9.92 -9.33
CA GLU A 210 -22.02 -10.86 -8.27
C GLU A 210 -21.07 -12.07 -8.25
N GLY A 211 -20.72 -12.54 -7.06
CA GLY A 211 -19.86 -13.71 -6.88
C GLY A 211 -18.38 -13.52 -7.24
N ALA A 212 -17.95 -12.31 -7.60
CA ALA A 212 -16.56 -12.08 -7.97
C ALA A 212 -15.60 -12.33 -6.79
N TYR A 213 -14.47 -13.02 -7.04
CA TYR A 213 -13.49 -13.42 -6.02
C TYR A 213 -12.82 -12.23 -5.31
N TRP A 214 -12.79 -11.08 -5.96
CA TRP A 214 -12.16 -9.85 -5.48
C TRP A 214 -13.14 -8.89 -4.79
N VAL A 215 -14.38 -9.30 -4.60
CA VAL A 215 -15.45 -8.56 -3.93
C VAL A 215 -15.71 -9.16 -2.57
N PRO A 216 -15.77 -8.35 -1.50
CA PRO A 216 -16.09 -8.82 -0.15
C PRO A 216 -17.45 -9.53 -0.09
N ARG A 217 -17.58 -10.53 0.78
CA ARG A 217 -18.85 -11.28 0.94
C ARG A 217 -20.02 -10.40 1.33
N ARG A 218 -19.80 -9.35 2.14
CA ARG A 218 -20.87 -8.40 2.52
C ARG A 218 -21.49 -7.69 1.31
N MET A 219 -20.81 -7.70 0.17
CA MET A 219 -21.25 -7.07 -1.09
C MET A 219 -21.65 -8.10 -2.14
N GLY A 220 -21.91 -9.35 -1.76
CA GLY A 220 -22.28 -10.42 -2.69
C GLY A 220 -21.11 -11.06 -3.45
N GLY A 221 -19.87 -10.78 -3.07
CA GLY A 221 -18.70 -11.44 -3.64
C GLY A 221 -18.36 -12.78 -3.02
N SER A 222 -17.32 -13.44 -3.52
CA SER A 222 -16.83 -14.72 -3.00
C SER A 222 -15.45 -14.65 -2.34
N ALA A 223 -14.97 -13.44 -2.01
CA ALA A 223 -13.75 -13.27 -1.24
C ALA A 223 -13.83 -14.02 0.12
N PRO A 224 -12.72 -14.50 0.67
CA PRO A 224 -12.69 -15.00 2.03
C PRO A 224 -13.22 -13.97 3.03
N THR A 225 -13.94 -14.41 4.05
CA THR A 225 -14.26 -13.54 5.19
C THR A 225 -12.99 -13.10 5.91
N ILE A 226 -13.08 -12.12 6.80
CA ILE A 226 -11.92 -11.68 7.60
C ILE A 226 -11.33 -12.86 8.40
N ASP A 227 -12.18 -13.70 8.99
CA ASP A 227 -11.73 -14.86 9.77
C ASP A 227 -11.10 -15.95 8.89
N GLU A 228 -11.70 -16.29 7.76
CA GLU A 228 -11.13 -17.23 6.79
C GLU A 228 -9.77 -16.70 6.26
N ALA A 229 -9.68 -15.40 5.95
CA ALA A 229 -8.46 -14.76 5.49
C ALA A 229 -7.36 -14.82 6.56
N ARG A 230 -7.72 -14.69 7.85
CA ARG A 230 -6.79 -14.81 8.98
C ARG A 230 -6.21 -16.22 9.07
N VAL A 231 -7.05 -17.25 8.97
CA VAL A 231 -6.60 -18.66 8.98
C VAL A 231 -5.63 -18.94 7.82
N LEU A 232 -5.94 -18.44 6.61
CA LEU A 232 -5.05 -18.58 5.44
C LEU A 232 -3.71 -17.85 5.65
N GLU A 233 -3.73 -16.69 6.31
CA GLU A 233 -2.51 -15.92 6.60
C GLU A 233 -1.63 -16.62 7.65
N GLU A 234 -2.21 -17.17 8.69
CA GLU A 234 -1.50 -17.97 9.71
C GLU A 234 -0.84 -19.20 9.08
N ALA A 235 -1.55 -19.93 8.23
CA ALA A 235 -1.01 -21.06 7.49
C ALA A 235 0.17 -20.66 6.58
N GLU A 236 0.05 -19.53 5.87
CA GLU A 236 1.13 -18.97 5.03
C GLU A 236 2.37 -18.62 5.88
N LEU A 237 2.17 -17.99 7.04
CA LEU A 237 3.27 -17.63 7.94
C LEU A 237 3.99 -18.87 8.49
N ALA A 238 3.24 -19.89 8.89
CA ALA A 238 3.80 -21.16 9.36
C ALA A 238 4.62 -21.86 8.27
N GLU A 239 4.12 -21.90 7.03
CA GLU A 239 4.83 -22.48 5.90
C GLU A 239 6.14 -21.73 5.58
N ARG A 240 6.09 -20.40 5.60
CA ARG A 240 7.28 -19.55 5.39
C ARG A 240 8.33 -19.78 6.47
N ALA A 241 7.91 -19.90 7.74
CA ALA A 241 8.80 -20.20 8.86
C ALA A 241 9.48 -21.56 8.68
N ARG A 242 8.72 -22.61 8.29
CA ARG A 242 9.25 -23.94 8.00
C ARG A 242 10.28 -23.91 6.86
N LYS A 243 9.92 -23.33 5.71
CA LYS A 243 10.84 -23.24 4.55
C LYS A 243 12.12 -22.49 4.87
N ARG A 244 12.03 -21.51 5.76
CA ARG A 244 13.19 -20.76 6.22
C ARG A 244 14.11 -21.63 7.09
N ALA A 245 13.54 -22.32 8.09
CA ALA A 245 14.28 -23.22 8.96
C ALA A 245 15.01 -24.32 8.15
N GLU A 246 14.33 -24.87 7.14
CA GLU A 246 14.93 -25.86 6.20
C GLU A 246 16.12 -25.27 5.41
N ARG A 247 16.03 -24.02 4.94
CA ARG A 247 17.13 -23.33 4.25
C ARG A 247 18.32 -23.05 5.18
N GLU A 248 18.06 -22.59 6.39
CA GLU A 248 19.10 -22.34 7.40
C GLU A 248 19.81 -23.65 7.80
N ALA A 249 19.06 -24.76 7.93
CA ALA A 249 19.63 -26.07 8.21
C ALA A 249 20.52 -26.61 7.04
N LYS A 250 20.11 -26.36 5.78
CA LYS A 250 20.91 -26.73 4.59
C LYS A 250 22.18 -25.88 4.43
N SER A 251 22.15 -24.62 4.83
CA SER A 251 23.29 -23.69 4.75
C SER A 251 24.37 -23.95 5.81
N ARG A 252 24.03 -24.71 6.88
CA ARG A 252 24.95 -25.09 7.96
C ARG A 252 25.66 -26.46 7.71
N ARG A 253 25.26 -27.15 6.67
CA ARG A 253 25.91 -28.41 6.21
C ARG A 253 26.86 -28.13 5.06
#